data_5eee8dfcacdd08db0fde1d1b2e14a09f
#
_entry.id   5eee8dfcacdd08db0fde1d1b2e14a09f
#
_cell.length_a   1.000
_cell.length_b   1.000
_cell.length_c   1.000
_cell.angle_alpha   90.00
_cell.angle_beta   90.00
_cell.angle_gamma   90.00
#
_symmetry.space_group_name_H-M   'P 1'
#
loop_
_entity.id
_entity.type
_entity.pdbx_description
1 polymer ?
#
loop_
_entity_poly.entity_id
_entity_poly.type
_entity_poly.pdbx_seq_one_letter_code
_entity_poly.pdbx_strand_id
1 'polypeptide(L)'
;MKVANRIIGLAVLVLAPALAQAQLRLGENTKLSAGGLASFGYAGDYGDAIPSDHGLNFGFNGTVNGYYYNPSFVSFTANPYYDQSQANSDYQSITGAKGVDASANFFSGSHFPGSVNYHYDADSTGTFGLAGQPNFTTYGKGQGFGIGWAALLPGLPTLSVGYSQGDGHGTIYGTDQQTDSSQRTFNLRSTYKALGWLLNGSFDHQSLNSEFPEFLATGGDNVEDSSGHDFGFGAQHQLPMSGSLSINYTRSSFSSDYTSNLGQGEDTSNVSSYSDNVESAYANFHPTPKLAWNVAESYTSNLSGYLAQNLSNGGAPPVGVDLGSGARSFTLGGGAGYTFTPYLVGSASATYYDQFYFGQSYSGEYMSGTLNWNKRILDMFTFSVSVLDSSSDLGNNELGFAGYANYFRRFGRLTTSAQFSYAQNVQTFLITYTTSYYSYSGNVAYRLSQHTSWTAGFAGSHSGLSDSPGDSNHSESYFSSFTLPRFSASATFSQASGISLLGAGGLITPTPIPGLTNVILFNGSTYGGGVSVTPFKRLSIAGNFSRSISETLASVSSHNDVEVLNCQMQYHLRKIGLQAGYLRFTQGITAIGGLPANTTSFYGGITRWFDFF
;
A
#
# COMPACT_ATOMS: atom_id res chain seq x y z
N MET A 1 30.05 2.19 38.40
CA MET A 1 28.92 3.13 38.40
C MET A 1 27.84 2.84 37.36
N LYS A 2 28.14 2.43 36.12
CA LYS A 2 27.13 2.13 35.09
C LYS A 2 26.18 0.95 35.41
N VAL A 3 26.66 -0.09 36.12
CA VAL A 3 25.86 -1.26 36.52
C VAL A 3 24.88 -0.94 37.66
N ALA A 4 25.30 -0.12 38.62
CA ALA A 4 24.43 0.28 39.73
C ALA A 4 23.23 1.13 39.30
N ASN A 5 23.41 2.03 38.33
CA ASN A 5 22.31 2.84 37.79
C ASN A 5 21.31 1.99 36.98
N ARG A 6 21.75 0.88 36.37
CA ARG A 6 20.90 -0.04 35.62
C ARG A 6 20.07 -0.92 36.57
N ILE A 7 20.63 -1.33 37.72
CA ILE A 7 19.90 -2.08 38.76
C ILE A 7 18.87 -1.19 39.46
N ILE A 8 19.15 0.09 39.64
CA ILE A 8 18.20 1.07 40.19
C ILE A 8 17.01 1.27 39.24
N GLY A 9 17.26 1.31 37.92
CA GLY A 9 16.18 1.35 36.92
C GLY A 9 15.26 0.15 37.01
N LEU A 10 15.79 -1.06 37.19
CA LEU A 10 15.02 -2.29 37.35
C LEU A 10 14.20 -2.26 38.66
N ALA A 11 14.76 -1.77 39.74
CA ALA A 11 14.07 -1.66 41.03
C ALA A 11 12.93 -0.64 40.97
N VAL A 12 13.10 0.48 40.27
CA VAL A 12 12.03 1.46 40.02
C VAL A 12 10.92 0.87 39.17
N LEU A 13 11.24 0.05 38.18
CA LEU A 13 10.27 -0.61 37.31
C LEU A 13 9.41 -1.63 38.07
N VAL A 14 9.99 -2.31 39.06
CA VAL A 14 9.32 -3.34 39.87
C VAL A 14 8.58 -2.75 41.07
N LEU A 15 9.12 -1.68 41.67
CA LEU A 15 8.65 -1.11 42.92
C LEU A 15 7.80 0.16 42.81
N ALA A 16 7.60 0.71 41.59
CA ALA A 16 6.71 1.85 41.44
C ALA A 16 5.29 1.45 41.94
N PRO A 17 4.79 2.08 43.00
CA PRO A 17 3.49 1.73 43.55
C PRO A 17 2.41 1.92 42.50
N ALA A 18 1.38 1.09 42.54
CA ALA A 18 0.15 1.32 41.81
C ALA A 18 -0.47 2.63 42.32
N LEU A 19 -0.02 3.75 41.80
CA LEU A 19 -0.69 5.02 42.00
C LEU A 19 -2.08 4.87 41.38
N ALA A 20 -3.10 5.13 42.19
CA ALA A 20 -4.48 5.04 41.81
C ALA A 20 -4.72 5.81 40.51
N GLN A 21 -5.61 5.32 39.66
CA GLN A 21 -6.14 6.03 38.51
C GLN A 21 -6.70 7.39 38.95
N ALA A 22 -5.84 8.38 39.03
CA ALA A 22 -6.20 9.74 39.35
C ALA A 22 -5.96 10.59 38.10
N GLN A 23 -7.01 11.18 37.55
CA GLN A 23 -6.83 12.25 36.59
C GLN A 23 -6.18 13.42 37.31
N LEU A 24 -5.03 13.86 36.83
CA LEU A 24 -4.39 15.05 37.37
C LEU A 24 -5.16 16.27 36.93
N ARG A 25 -5.64 17.07 37.86
CA ARG A 25 -6.21 18.39 37.59
C ARG A 25 -5.13 19.45 37.77
N LEU A 26 -4.72 20.07 36.67
CA LEU A 26 -3.85 21.22 36.64
C LEU A 26 -4.72 22.49 36.63
N GLY A 27 -5.06 22.98 37.83
CA GLY A 27 -6.04 24.05 37.98
C GLY A 27 -7.50 23.56 37.81
N GLU A 28 -8.44 24.49 37.65
CA GLU A 28 -9.87 24.16 37.56
C GLU A 28 -10.27 23.61 36.17
N ASN A 29 -9.54 23.98 35.14
CA ASN A 29 -9.97 23.80 33.74
C ASN A 29 -9.14 22.77 32.94
N THR A 30 -8.04 22.23 33.48
CA THR A 30 -7.20 21.28 32.75
C THR A 30 -7.26 19.90 33.39
N LYS A 31 -7.62 18.90 32.58
CA LYS A 31 -7.56 17.49 32.97
C LYS A 31 -6.52 16.79 32.11
N LEU A 32 -5.68 16.01 32.77
CA LEU A 32 -4.64 15.19 32.17
C LEU A 32 -4.79 13.74 32.59
N SER A 33 -4.47 12.85 31.70
CA SER A 33 -4.24 11.44 32.00
C SER A 33 -2.93 11.05 31.34
N ALA A 34 -2.09 10.33 32.07
CA ALA A 34 -0.83 9.84 31.55
C ALA A 34 -0.67 8.36 31.87
N GLY A 35 -0.20 7.64 30.88
CA GLY A 35 0.12 6.22 30.98
C GLY A 35 1.33 5.91 30.12
N GLY A 36 1.80 4.69 30.21
CA GLY A 36 2.91 4.26 29.37
C GLY A 36 3.29 2.82 29.55
N LEU A 37 4.08 2.35 28.62
CA LEU A 37 4.70 1.03 28.62
C LEU A 37 6.20 1.21 28.81
N ALA A 38 6.76 0.58 29.82
CA ALA A 38 8.21 0.45 29.94
C ALA A 38 8.61 -0.98 29.63
N SER A 39 9.69 -1.14 28.88
CA SER A 39 10.29 -2.43 28.53
C SER A 39 11.74 -2.48 29.00
N PHE A 40 12.13 -3.67 29.41
CA PHE A 40 13.50 -3.99 29.74
C PHE A 40 13.79 -5.39 29.24
N GLY A 41 14.93 -5.58 28.59
CA GLY A 41 15.24 -6.87 28.00
C GLY A 41 16.71 -7.07 27.72
N TYR A 42 16.99 -8.20 27.12
CA TYR A 42 18.27 -8.58 26.58
C TYR A 42 18.07 -9.06 25.16
N ALA A 43 18.89 -8.57 24.25
CA ALA A 43 18.90 -8.98 22.86
C ALA A 43 20.32 -9.32 22.42
N GLY A 44 20.44 -10.18 21.43
CA GLY A 44 21.71 -10.51 20.81
C GLY A 44 21.51 -10.90 19.36
N ASP A 45 22.45 -10.51 18.51
CA ASP A 45 22.52 -10.78 17.10
C ASP A 45 23.84 -11.45 16.77
N TYR A 46 23.78 -12.46 15.94
CA TYR A 46 24.92 -13.27 15.50
C TYR A 46 24.79 -13.55 14.01
N GLY A 47 25.90 -13.52 13.30
CA GLY A 47 25.88 -13.88 11.88
C GLY A 47 27.22 -13.74 11.19
N ASP A 48 27.28 -14.24 9.97
CA ASP A 48 28.50 -14.18 9.15
C ASP A 48 28.68 -12.79 8.51
N ALA A 49 27.57 -12.07 8.33
CA ALA A 49 27.52 -10.76 7.67
C ALA A 49 27.50 -9.58 8.67
N ILE A 50 27.36 -9.87 9.96
CA ILE A 50 27.29 -8.85 11.01
C ILE A 50 28.20 -9.21 12.17
N PRO A 51 28.87 -8.23 12.81
CA PRO A 51 29.58 -8.46 14.06
C PRO A 51 28.61 -8.96 15.12
N SER A 52 28.98 -10.05 15.81
CA SER A 52 28.16 -10.55 16.91
C SER A 52 28.07 -9.51 18.02
N ASP A 53 26.87 -9.10 18.36
CA ASP A 53 26.60 -8.14 19.42
C ASP A 53 25.47 -8.63 20.34
N HIS A 54 25.56 -8.22 21.60
CA HIS A 54 24.54 -8.53 22.58
C HIS A 54 24.50 -7.48 23.70
N GLY A 55 23.32 -7.17 24.17
CA GLY A 55 23.18 -6.12 25.18
C GLY A 55 21.84 -6.09 25.89
N LEU A 56 21.84 -5.29 26.96
CA LEU A 56 20.63 -4.94 27.67
C LEU A 56 19.93 -3.80 26.91
N ASN A 57 18.65 -3.95 26.68
CA ASN A 57 17.81 -2.95 26.07
C ASN A 57 16.80 -2.35 27.06
N PHE A 58 16.44 -1.12 26.82
CA PHE A 58 15.46 -0.39 27.60
C PHE A 58 14.57 0.41 26.65
N GLY A 59 13.26 0.33 26.86
CA GLY A 59 12.28 1.07 26.08
C GLY A 59 11.21 1.71 26.95
N PHE A 60 10.69 2.81 26.46
CA PHE A 60 9.57 3.51 27.05
C PHE A 60 8.66 4.05 25.96
N ASN A 61 7.35 3.82 26.08
CA ASN A 61 6.34 4.38 25.22
C ASN A 61 5.27 5.02 26.10
N GLY A 62 5.19 6.35 26.09
CA GLY A 62 4.30 7.14 26.91
C GLY A 62 3.08 7.59 26.13
N THR A 63 1.99 7.83 26.83
CA THR A 63 0.80 8.47 26.30
C THR A 63 0.31 9.48 27.31
N VAL A 64 0.22 10.73 26.87
CA VAL A 64 -0.35 11.83 27.66
C VAL A 64 -1.56 12.35 26.87
N ASN A 65 -2.75 12.23 27.48
CA ASN A 65 -3.98 12.74 26.91
C ASN A 65 -4.55 13.81 27.85
N GLY A 66 -5.11 14.85 27.27
CA GLY A 66 -5.72 15.87 28.09
C GLY A 66 -6.68 16.76 27.32
N TYR A 67 -7.32 17.61 28.08
CA TYR A 67 -8.14 18.67 27.52
C TYR A 67 -8.12 19.90 28.43
N TYR A 68 -8.30 21.06 27.78
CA TYR A 68 -8.47 22.32 28.47
C TYR A 68 -9.94 22.76 28.36
N TYR A 69 -10.54 23.13 29.49
CA TYR A 69 -11.93 23.50 29.68
C TYR A 69 -12.91 22.36 29.42
N ASN A 70 -13.00 21.86 28.18
CA ASN A 70 -13.72 20.65 27.83
C ASN A 70 -13.10 20.01 26.58
N PRO A 71 -13.36 18.72 26.29
CA PRO A 71 -12.79 18.04 25.14
C PRO A 71 -13.12 18.65 23.78
N SER A 72 -14.26 19.37 23.70
CA SER A 72 -14.68 20.04 22.46
C SER A 72 -14.02 21.40 22.28
N PHE A 73 -13.49 22.03 23.32
CA PHE A 73 -12.76 23.30 23.22
C PHE A 73 -11.32 23.08 22.78
N VAL A 74 -10.54 22.36 23.56
CA VAL A 74 -9.18 21.91 23.20
C VAL A 74 -8.95 20.54 23.79
N SER A 75 -8.59 19.57 22.95
CA SER A 75 -8.08 18.27 23.37
C SER A 75 -6.71 18.03 22.76
N PHE A 76 -5.83 17.37 23.50
CA PHE A 76 -4.50 17.09 23.02
C PHE A 76 -4.02 15.69 23.44
N THR A 77 -3.13 15.14 22.63
CA THR A 77 -2.46 13.87 22.87
C THR A 77 -0.97 14.06 22.57
N ALA A 78 -0.10 13.50 23.39
CA ALA A 78 1.31 13.42 23.13
C ALA A 78 1.82 12.02 23.49
N ASN A 79 2.52 11.39 22.56
CA ASN A 79 3.06 10.04 22.67
C ASN A 79 4.58 10.07 22.54
N PRO A 80 5.32 10.39 23.62
CA PRO A 80 6.77 10.27 23.60
C PRO A 80 7.19 8.80 23.66
N TYR A 81 8.21 8.45 22.92
CA TYR A 81 8.77 7.10 22.92
C TYR A 81 10.30 7.13 22.94
N TYR A 82 10.87 6.08 23.50
CA TYR A 82 12.30 5.84 23.54
C TYR A 82 12.56 4.34 23.53
N ASP A 83 13.43 3.89 22.64
CA ASP A 83 13.89 2.51 22.59
C ASP A 83 15.40 2.47 22.39
N GLN A 84 16.11 1.91 23.36
CA GLN A 84 17.57 1.76 23.32
C GLN A 84 17.98 0.34 22.90
N SER A 85 17.08 -0.43 22.30
CA SER A 85 17.32 -1.85 22.07
C SER A 85 18.52 -2.18 21.18
N GLN A 86 19.16 -1.17 20.57
CA GLN A 86 20.13 -1.45 19.50
C GLN A 86 21.26 -0.44 19.38
N ALA A 87 21.62 0.20 20.48
CA ALA A 87 22.61 1.28 20.43
C ALA A 87 24.07 0.85 20.17
N ASN A 88 24.34 -0.44 19.98
CA ASN A 88 25.72 -0.94 20.03
C ASN A 88 26.25 -1.57 18.74
N SER A 89 25.45 -1.67 17.67
CA SER A 89 25.91 -2.27 16.42
C SER A 89 25.71 -1.30 15.25
N ASP A 90 26.75 -1.08 14.47
CA ASP A 90 26.72 -0.25 13.26
C ASP A 90 25.89 -0.88 12.12
N TYR A 91 25.39 -2.09 12.33
CA TYR A 91 24.73 -2.90 11.28
C TYR A 91 23.30 -3.36 11.60
N GLN A 92 22.72 -2.95 12.71
CA GLN A 92 21.37 -3.37 13.08
C GLN A 92 20.31 -2.46 12.50
N SER A 93 19.22 -3.05 12.00
CA SER A 93 18.03 -2.28 11.62
C SER A 93 17.39 -1.69 12.88
N ILE A 94 17.60 -0.43 13.12
CA ILE A 94 17.07 0.29 14.25
C ILE A 94 15.67 0.75 13.91
N THR A 95 14.67 0.23 14.61
CA THR A 95 13.32 0.76 14.52
C THR A 95 13.15 1.86 15.53
N GLY A 96 12.91 3.07 15.07
CA GLY A 96 12.55 4.29 15.81
C GLY A 96 13.02 4.37 17.26
N ALA A 97 14.25 4.85 17.50
CA ALA A 97 14.80 4.79 18.84
C ALA A 97 14.23 5.84 19.78
N LYS A 98 13.84 7.02 19.30
CA LYS A 98 13.24 8.07 20.16
C LYS A 98 12.46 9.07 19.35
N GLY A 99 11.38 9.55 19.94
CA GLY A 99 10.56 10.55 19.26
C GLY A 99 9.35 10.99 20.06
N VAL A 100 8.52 11.78 19.42
CA VAL A 100 7.25 12.23 19.96
C VAL A 100 6.25 12.48 18.84
N ASP A 101 5.05 11.94 19.00
CA ASP A 101 3.87 12.30 18.24
C ASP A 101 2.97 13.16 19.11
N ALA A 102 2.65 14.36 18.66
CA ALA A 102 1.77 15.26 19.38
C ALA A 102 0.66 15.75 18.47
N SER A 103 -0.55 15.81 19.00
CA SER A 103 -1.70 16.37 18.29
C SER A 103 -2.57 17.18 19.23
N ALA A 104 -3.18 18.22 18.69
CA ALA A 104 -4.18 19.01 19.38
C ALA A 104 -5.36 19.29 18.44
N ASN A 105 -6.58 19.13 18.97
CA ASN A 105 -7.81 19.46 18.28
C ASN A 105 -8.49 20.62 18.99
N PHE A 106 -8.95 21.58 18.21
CA PHE A 106 -9.57 22.81 18.67
C PHE A 106 -11.01 22.88 18.18
N PHE A 107 -11.91 23.31 19.03
CA PHE A 107 -13.32 23.56 18.70
C PHE A 107 -14.02 22.36 18.05
N SER A 108 -13.67 21.14 18.49
CA SER A 108 -14.29 19.91 18.00
C SER A 108 -15.81 19.95 18.17
N GLY A 109 -16.55 19.68 17.08
CA GLY A 109 -18.01 19.76 17.06
C GLY A 109 -18.58 21.18 16.91
N SER A 110 -17.75 22.20 16.75
CA SER A 110 -18.18 23.54 16.36
C SER A 110 -18.28 23.71 14.84
N HIS A 111 -18.66 24.87 14.39
CA HIS A 111 -18.63 25.23 12.96
C HIS A 111 -17.21 25.51 12.44
N PHE A 112 -16.22 25.59 13.31
CA PHE A 112 -14.84 25.94 12.98
C PHE A 112 -13.83 25.00 13.66
N PRO A 113 -13.91 23.67 13.44
CA PRO A 113 -12.95 22.76 14.03
C PRO A 113 -11.56 22.96 13.40
N GLY A 114 -10.53 22.81 14.23
CA GLY A 114 -9.14 22.86 13.79
C GLY A 114 -8.31 21.77 14.44
N SER A 115 -7.18 21.47 13.84
CA SER A 115 -6.20 20.50 14.37
C SER A 115 -4.79 20.95 14.06
N VAL A 116 -3.87 20.61 14.94
CA VAL A 116 -2.42 20.73 14.75
C VAL A 116 -1.80 19.41 15.15
N ASN A 117 -0.89 18.90 14.35
CA ASN A 117 -0.10 17.71 14.64
C ASN A 117 1.38 18.02 14.44
N TYR A 118 2.19 17.39 15.25
CA TYR A 118 3.65 17.44 15.20
C TYR A 118 4.20 16.05 15.41
N HIS A 119 5.16 15.68 14.58
CA HIS A 119 5.90 14.43 14.65
C HIS A 119 7.38 14.71 14.64
N TYR A 120 8.11 14.05 15.52
CA TYR A 120 9.57 14.05 15.53
C TYR A 120 10.06 12.66 15.88
N ASP A 121 10.96 12.14 15.08
CA ASP A 121 11.68 10.91 15.34
C ASP A 121 13.18 11.10 15.11
N ALA A 122 13.96 10.42 15.89
CA ALA A 122 15.40 10.35 15.72
C ALA A 122 15.86 8.91 15.90
N ASP A 123 16.93 8.59 15.21
CA ASP A 123 17.46 7.23 15.13
C ASP A 123 16.39 6.25 14.58
N SER A 124 15.58 6.72 13.64
CA SER A 124 14.53 5.95 12.97
C SER A 124 15.07 5.25 11.72
N THR A 125 14.49 4.09 11.42
CA THR A 125 14.74 3.42 10.14
C THR A 125 13.68 3.80 9.14
N GLY A 126 14.13 4.16 7.96
CA GLY A 126 13.32 4.38 6.79
C GLY A 126 13.70 3.43 5.66
N THR A 127 12.96 3.51 4.57
CA THR A 127 13.31 2.84 3.32
C THR A 127 13.34 3.85 2.21
N PHE A 128 14.37 3.82 1.41
CA PHE A 128 14.50 4.61 0.20
C PHE A 128 14.46 3.67 -0.99
N GLY A 129 13.51 3.88 -1.91
CA GLY A 129 13.32 3.06 -3.10
C GLY A 129 13.67 3.83 -4.36
N LEU A 130 14.56 3.26 -5.15
CA LEU A 130 14.82 3.70 -6.52
C LEU A 130 14.12 2.75 -7.49
N ALA A 131 13.52 3.31 -8.53
CA ALA A 131 12.91 2.51 -9.58
C ALA A 131 13.95 1.55 -10.20
N GLY A 132 13.65 0.25 -10.19
CA GLY A 132 14.55 -0.78 -10.73
C GLY A 132 15.66 -1.27 -9.79
N GLN A 133 15.68 -0.80 -8.55
CA GLN A 133 16.64 -1.27 -7.54
C GLN A 133 15.92 -1.76 -6.25
N PRO A 134 16.54 -2.63 -5.46
CA PRO A 134 15.99 -3.00 -4.16
C PRO A 134 15.96 -1.77 -3.24
N ASN A 135 14.93 -1.67 -2.41
CA ASN A 135 14.81 -0.60 -1.43
C ASN A 135 16.02 -0.61 -0.47
N PHE A 136 16.62 0.54 -0.30
CA PHE A 136 17.69 0.75 0.67
C PHE A 136 17.09 1.07 2.04
N THR A 137 17.69 0.52 3.09
CA THR A 137 17.35 0.91 4.45
C THR A 137 18.14 2.16 4.82
N THR A 138 17.46 3.17 5.31
CA THR A 138 18.06 4.40 5.80
C THR A 138 17.91 4.50 7.31
N TYR A 139 18.81 5.24 7.93
CA TYR A 139 18.84 5.50 9.36
C TYR A 139 19.02 7.01 9.59
N GLY A 140 18.15 7.61 10.39
CA GLY A 140 18.22 9.05 10.55
C GLY A 140 17.17 9.67 11.47
N LYS A 141 16.79 10.88 11.15
CA LYS A 141 15.77 11.66 11.86
C LYS A 141 14.74 12.20 10.88
N GLY A 142 13.52 12.30 11.37
CA GLY A 142 12.41 12.94 10.68
C GLY A 142 11.71 13.93 11.58
N GLN A 143 11.13 14.95 10.97
CA GLN A 143 10.24 15.86 11.67
C GLN A 143 9.14 16.30 10.72
N GLY A 144 7.97 16.56 11.29
CA GLY A 144 6.87 17.03 10.50
C GLY A 144 5.85 17.78 11.34
N PHE A 145 5.16 18.68 10.72
CA PHE A 145 4.00 19.30 11.33
C PHE A 145 2.87 19.44 10.32
N GLY A 146 1.65 19.48 10.84
CA GLY A 146 0.46 19.72 10.04
C GLY A 146 -0.54 20.60 10.76
N ILE A 147 -1.28 21.35 9.97
CA ILE A 147 -2.38 22.20 10.44
C ILE A 147 -3.60 21.93 9.58
N GLY A 148 -4.73 21.67 10.21
CA GLY A 148 -6.02 21.54 9.56
C GLY A 148 -7.02 22.49 10.15
N TRP A 149 -7.88 23.04 9.31
CA TRP A 149 -8.98 23.88 9.73
C TRP A 149 -10.18 23.71 8.81
N ALA A 150 -11.39 23.80 9.36
CA ALA A 150 -12.59 23.74 8.56
C ALA A 150 -13.62 24.80 8.97
N ALA A 151 -14.43 25.22 8.00
CA ALA A 151 -15.63 26.03 8.21
C ALA A 151 -16.85 25.23 7.75
N LEU A 152 -17.72 24.88 8.70
CA LEU A 152 -18.89 24.00 8.53
C LEU A 152 -20.19 24.78 8.81
N LEU A 153 -20.41 25.86 8.06
CA LEU A 153 -21.53 26.73 8.26
C LEU A 153 -22.81 26.18 7.60
N PRO A 154 -23.93 26.05 8.32
CA PRO A 154 -25.18 25.56 7.74
C PRO A 154 -25.65 26.45 6.58
N GLY A 155 -25.99 25.81 5.45
CA GLY A 155 -26.53 26.53 4.27
C GLY A 155 -25.46 27.23 3.41
N LEU A 156 -24.20 27.23 3.82
CA LEU A 156 -23.05 27.73 3.04
C LEU A 156 -22.15 26.57 2.57
N PRO A 157 -21.27 26.81 1.59
CA PRO A 157 -20.25 25.84 1.26
C PRO A 157 -19.41 25.50 2.49
N THR A 158 -19.19 24.20 2.72
CA THR A 158 -18.17 23.78 3.68
C THR A 158 -16.79 24.08 3.11
N LEU A 159 -15.86 24.46 3.94
CA LEU A 159 -14.48 24.69 3.55
C LEU A 159 -13.57 23.92 4.50
N SER A 160 -12.63 23.16 3.98
CA SER A 160 -11.54 22.57 4.76
C SER A 160 -10.21 22.87 4.11
N VAL A 161 -9.25 23.28 4.93
CA VAL A 161 -7.88 23.61 4.52
C VAL A 161 -6.94 22.79 5.36
N GLY A 162 -5.96 22.19 4.72
CA GLY A 162 -4.88 21.48 5.38
C GLY A 162 -3.53 21.90 4.80
N TYR A 163 -2.55 21.96 5.67
CA TYR A 163 -1.14 22.13 5.30
C TYR A 163 -0.31 21.17 6.11
N SER A 164 0.63 20.48 5.47
CA SER A 164 1.63 19.69 6.17
C SER A 164 3.01 19.88 5.53
N GLN A 165 4.02 19.78 6.38
CA GLN A 165 5.42 19.78 6.00
C GLN A 165 6.13 18.68 6.77
N GLY A 166 7.01 17.95 6.08
CA GLY A 166 7.87 16.94 6.67
C GLY A 166 9.28 17.05 6.09
N ASP A 167 10.27 16.90 6.96
CA ASP A 167 11.68 16.91 6.59
C ASP A 167 12.31 15.62 7.15
N GLY A 168 13.09 14.92 6.32
CA GLY A 168 13.81 13.71 6.67
C GLY A 168 15.28 13.85 6.33
N HIS A 169 16.14 13.41 7.23
CA HIS A 169 17.58 13.34 7.02
C HIS A 169 18.06 11.98 7.49
N GLY A 170 18.72 11.24 6.63
CA GLY A 170 19.15 9.89 6.91
C GLY A 170 20.49 9.54 6.28
N THR A 171 21.06 8.46 6.76
CA THR A 171 22.24 7.82 6.18
C THR A 171 21.84 6.47 5.67
N ILE A 172 22.33 6.06 4.50
CA ILE A 172 22.08 4.72 3.97
C ILE A 172 22.85 3.73 4.84
N TYR A 173 22.12 2.76 5.35
CA TYR A 173 22.65 1.77 6.28
C TYR A 173 23.85 1.01 5.69
N GLY A 174 24.95 0.96 6.44
CA GLY A 174 26.20 0.34 6.01
C GLY A 174 27.09 1.21 5.12
N THR A 175 26.76 2.49 4.95
CA THR A 175 27.55 3.46 4.19
C THR A 175 27.65 4.79 4.94
N ASP A 176 28.54 5.69 4.49
CA ASP A 176 28.60 7.07 4.96
C ASP A 176 27.73 8.03 4.10
N GLN A 177 26.93 7.48 3.19
CA GLN A 177 26.14 8.25 2.23
C GLN A 177 24.86 8.77 2.87
N GLN A 178 24.57 10.04 2.66
CA GLN A 178 23.43 10.74 3.26
C GLN A 178 22.28 10.88 2.25
N THR A 179 21.08 10.96 2.79
CA THR A 179 19.86 11.25 2.05
C THR A 179 19.09 12.34 2.77
N ASP A 180 18.62 13.32 2.02
CA ASP A 180 17.76 14.39 2.52
C ASP A 180 16.44 14.37 1.75
N SER A 181 15.34 14.60 2.45
CA SER A 181 14.03 14.73 1.82
C SER A 181 13.19 15.79 2.52
N SER A 182 12.47 16.56 1.75
CA SER A 182 11.52 17.55 2.26
C SER A 182 10.26 17.48 1.43
N GLN A 183 9.12 17.35 2.10
CA GLN A 183 7.81 17.27 1.47
C GLN A 183 6.90 18.34 2.05
N ARG A 184 6.14 19.01 1.19
CA ARG A 184 5.11 19.96 1.58
C ARG A 184 3.82 19.63 0.85
N THR A 185 2.72 19.64 1.56
CA THR A 185 1.40 19.45 0.97
C THR A 185 0.45 20.53 1.44
N PHE A 186 -0.37 21.00 0.52
CA PHE A 186 -1.48 21.90 0.79
C PHE A 186 -2.73 21.30 0.16
N ASN A 187 -3.82 21.24 0.90
CA ASN A 187 -5.09 20.75 0.40
C ASN A 187 -6.23 21.70 0.77
N LEU A 188 -7.14 21.88 -0.17
CA LEU A 188 -8.35 22.66 -0.03
C LEU A 188 -9.52 21.80 -0.53
N ARG A 189 -10.57 21.67 0.28
CA ARG A 189 -11.79 20.96 -0.08
C ARG A 189 -12.99 21.82 0.22
N SER A 190 -13.97 21.78 -0.66
CA SER A 190 -15.24 22.47 -0.48
C SER A 190 -16.39 21.59 -0.95
N THR A 191 -17.47 21.56 -0.19
CA THR A 191 -18.71 20.91 -0.61
C THR A 191 -19.88 21.84 -0.38
N TYR A 192 -20.79 21.87 -1.36
CA TYR A 192 -21.97 22.71 -1.31
C TYR A 192 -23.21 22.00 -1.85
N LYS A 193 -24.31 22.12 -1.14
CA LYS A 193 -25.58 21.57 -1.62
C LYS A 193 -26.53 22.72 -1.94
N ALA A 194 -26.86 22.87 -3.23
CA ALA A 194 -27.76 23.91 -3.73
C ALA A 194 -28.65 23.38 -4.84
N LEU A 195 -29.93 23.74 -4.83
CA LEU A 195 -30.88 23.42 -5.89
C LEU A 195 -30.94 21.93 -6.28
N GLY A 196 -30.74 21.06 -5.31
CA GLY A 196 -30.68 19.60 -5.54
C GLY A 196 -29.34 19.07 -6.07
N TRP A 197 -28.38 19.95 -6.34
CA TRP A 197 -27.02 19.59 -6.67
C TRP A 197 -26.15 19.47 -5.41
N LEU A 198 -25.30 18.46 -5.41
CA LEU A 198 -24.17 18.35 -4.51
C LEU A 198 -22.91 18.69 -5.31
N LEU A 199 -22.31 19.82 -4.99
CA LEU A 199 -21.10 20.33 -5.62
C LEU A 199 -19.91 20.05 -4.71
N ASN A 200 -18.82 19.62 -5.25
CA ASN A 200 -17.55 19.45 -4.54
C ASN A 200 -16.42 20.06 -5.36
N GLY A 201 -15.52 20.73 -4.67
CA GLY A 201 -14.30 21.30 -5.25
C GLY A 201 -13.10 20.88 -4.43
N SER A 202 -11.99 20.63 -5.10
CA SER A 202 -10.73 20.28 -4.46
C SER A 202 -9.56 20.97 -5.14
N PHE A 203 -8.59 21.32 -4.34
CA PHE A 203 -7.28 21.76 -4.81
C PHE A 203 -6.21 21.11 -3.93
N ASP A 204 -5.26 20.45 -4.55
CA ASP A 204 -4.11 19.85 -3.90
C ASP A 204 -2.84 20.41 -4.52
N HIS A 205 -1.88 20.72 -3.68
CA HIS A 205 -0.53 21.05 -4.08
C HIS A 205 0.45 20.22 -3.27
N GLN A 206 1.38 19.58 -3.95
CA GLN A 206 2.46 18.82 -3.34
C GLN A 206 3.78 19.28 -3.93
N SER A 207 4.80 19.43 -3.09
CA SER A 207 6.18 19.58 -3.52
C SER A 207 7.06 18.61 -2.74
N LEU A 208 7.97 17.97 -3.42
CA LEU A 208 8.96 17.05 -2.89
C LEU A 208 10.33 17.48 -3.38
N ASN A 209 11.26 17.60 -2.46
CA ASN A 209 12.69 17.72 -2.75
C ASN A 209 13.38 16.53 -2.11
N SER A 210 14.23 15.83 -2.87
CA SER A 210 14.93 14.64 -2.41
C SER A 210 16.36 14.65 -2.94
N GLU A 211 17.32 14.49 -2.06
CA GLU A 211 18.73 14.35 -2.36
C GLU A 211 19.23 12.98 -1.91
N PHE A 212 19.90 12.28 -2.81
CA PHE A 212 20.39 10.93 -2.55
C PHE A 212 21.66 10.64 -3.35
N PRO A 213 22.55 9.76 -2.86
CA PRO A 213 23.81 9.48 -3.51
C PRO A 213 23.65 8.75 -4.84
N GLU A 214 24.56 9.01 -5.78
CA GLU A 214 24.68 8.25 -7.01
C GLU A 214 25.34 6.89 -6.76
N PHE A 215 24.66 5.80 -7.11
CA PHE A 215 25.14 4.45 -6.85
C PHE A 215 26.02 3.86 -7.96
N LEU A 216 26.02 4.46 -9.14
CA LEU A 216 26.79 3.99 -10.30
C LEU A 216 28.16 4.67 -10.42
N ALA A 217 28.35 5.82 -9.76
CA ALA A 217 29.59 6.58 -9.77
C ALA A 217 30.03 6.91 -8.33
N THR A 218 31.33 6.78 -8.07
CA THR A 218 31.87 7.14 -6.74
C THR A 218 31.89 8.67 -6.56
N GLY A 219 31.09 9.17 -5.63
CA GLY A 219 31.12 10.54 -5.16
C GLY A 219 30.18 11.51 -5.89
N GLY A 220 29.13 11.00 -6.51
CA GLY A 220 28.06 11.81 -7.09
C GLY A 220 26.81 11.87 -6.21
N ASP A 221 26.00 12.90 -6.43
CA ASP A 221 24.70 13.06 -5.79
C ASP A 221 23.61 13.28 -6.85
N ASN A 222 22.42 12.78 -6.54
CA ASN A 222 21.23 13.00 -7.33
C ASN A 222 20.28 13.90 -6.55
N VAL A 223 19.75 14.91 -7.22
CA VAL A 223 18.74 15.80 -6.66
C VAL A 223 17.49 15.70 -7.50
N GLU A 224 16.37 15.49 -6.85
CA GLU A 224 15.06 15.48 -7.45
C GLU A 224 14.18 16.55 -6.81
N ASP A 225 13.76 17.53 -7.62
CA ASP A 225 12.76 18.52 -7.27
C ASP A 225 11.47 18.24 -8.03
N SER A 226 10.41 17.91 -7.33
CA SER A 226 9.12 17.66 -7.97
C SER A 226 8.00 18.49 -7.35
N SER A 227 7.08 18.93 -8.19
CA SER A 227 5.89 19.66 -7.76
C SER A 227 4.66 19.25 -8.57
N GLY A 228 3.53 19.12 -7.89
CA GLY A 228 2.25 18.78 -8.50
C GLY A 228 1.13 19.67 -8.02
N HIS A 229 0.16 19.91 -8.90
CA HIS A 229 -1.08 20.60 -8.59
C HIS A 229 -2.24 19.82 -9.18
N ASP A 230 -3.23 19.53 -8.34
CA ASP A 230 -4.47 18.89 -8.76
C ASP A 230 -5.64 19.80 -8.42
N PHE A 231 -6.43 20.12 -9.43
CA PHE A 231 -7.70 20.81 -9.27
C PHE A 231 -8.84 19.86 -9.65
N GLY A 232 -9.79 19.67 -8.75
CA GLY A 232 -10.95 18.81 -8.97
C GLY A 232 -12.25 19.58 -8.78
N PHE A 233 -13.21 19.30 -9.66
CA PHE A 233 -14.58 19.75 -9.52
C PHE A 233 -15.53 18.60 -9.78
N GLY A 234 -16.52 18.41 -8.91
CA GLY A 234 -17.56 17.42 -9.08
C GLY A 234 -18.94 17.98 -8.83
N ALA A 235 -19.91 17.50 -9.57
CA ALA A 235 -21.30 17.85 -9.44
C ALA A 235 -22.17 16.60 -9.49
N GLN A 236 -23.07 16.43 -8.52
CA GLN A 236 -24.02 15.32 -8.49
C GLN A 236 -25.44 15.86 -8.37
N HIS A 237 -26.35 15.28 -9.13
CA HIS A 237 -27.76 15.63 -9.11
C HIS A 237 -28.63 14.38 -9.14
N GLN A 238 -29.75 14.43 -8.41
CA GLN A 238 -30.74 13.36 -8.51
C GLN A 238 -31.64 13.61 -9.72
N LEU A 239 -31.74 12.60 -10.57
CA LEU A 239 -32.59 12.60 -11.76
C LEU A 239 -33.95 11.96 -11.45
N PRO A 240 -34.96 12.21 -12.29
CA PRO A 240 -36.21 11.44 -12.26
C PRO A 240 -35.96 9.93 -12.34
N MET A 241 -36.97 9.13 -12.03
CA MET A 241 -36.87 7.65 -12.04
C MET A 241 -35.80 7.09 -11.09
N SER A 242 -35.63 7.70 -9.92
CA SER A 242 -34.60 7.32 -8.95
C SER A 242 -33.18 7.28 -9.55
N GLY A 243 -32.95 8.12 -10.53
CA GLY A 243 -31.67 8.21 -11.22
C GLY A 243 -30.70 9.18 -10.53
N SER A 244 -29.46 9.16 -10.96
CA SER A 244 -28.45 10.15 -10.55
C SER A 244 -27.55 10.51 -11.73
N LEU A 245 -27.09 11.75 -11.74
CA LEU A 245 -26.07 12.27 -12.65
C LEU A 245 -24.86 12.69 -11.81
N SER A 246 -23.69 12.26 -12.22
CA SER A 246 -22.41 12.69 -11.65
C SER A 246 -21.53 13.19 -12.79
N ILE A 247 -20.96 14.37 -12.61
CA ILE A 247 -20.00 14.97 -13.53
C ILE A 247 -18.77 15.30 -12.73
N ASN A 248 -17.60 14.91 -13.20
CA ASN A 248 -16.32 15.20 -12.57
C ASN A 248 -15.37 15.77 -13.62
N TYR A 249 -14.60 16.72 -13.17
CA TYR A 249 -13.49 17.31 -13.91
C TYR A 249 -12.27 17.37 -12.99
N THR A 250 -11.15 16.90 -13.48
CA THR A 250 -9.86 17.01 -12.78
C THR A 250 -8.83 17.55 -13.74
N ARG A 251 -8.07 18.52 -13.29
CA ARG A 251 -6.87 19.01 -13.97
C ARG A 251 -5.68 18.77 -13.08
N SER A 252 -4.75 17.97 -13.57
CA SER A 252 -3.49 17.66 -12.91
C SER A 252 -2.34 18.30 -13.70
N SER A 253 -1.38 18.85 -13.00
CA SER A 253 -0.11 19.27 -13.58
C SER A 253 1.03 18.84 -12.67
N PHE A 254 2.07 18.32 -13.26
CA PHE A 254 3.24 17.82 -12.56
C PHE A 254 4.51 18.28 -13.27
N SER A 255 5.52 18.60 -12.49
CA SER A 255 6.87 18.92 -12.97
C SER A 255 7.89 18.26 -12.06
N SER A 256 8.86 17.59 -12.63
CA SER A 256 10.01 17.04 -11.93
C SER A 256 11.29 17.46 -12.65
N ASP A 257 12.25 17.96 -11.89
CA ASP A 257 13.62 18.23 -12.32
C ASP A 257 14.53 17.25 -11.59
N TYR A 258 15.16 16.39 -12.36
CA TYR A 258 16.11 15.42 -11.86
C TYR A 258 17.51 15.78 -12.35
N THR A 259 18.38 16.08 -11.42
CA THR A 259 19.80 16.41 -11.69
C THR A 259 20.66 15.30 -11.11
N SER A 260 21.49 14.68 -11.96
CA SER A 260 22.50 13.71 -11.55
C SER A 260 23.89 14.31 -11.73
N ASN A 261 24.62 14.37 -10.64
CA ASN A 261 26.01 14.79 -10.61
C ASN A 261 26.91 13.55 -10.53
N LEU A 262 27.55 13.20 -11.62
CA LEU A 262 28.41 12.00 -11.72
C LEU A 262 29.82 12.21 -11.14
N GLY A 263 30.08 13.32 -10.43
CA GLY A 263 31.36 13.57 -9.75
C GLY A 263 32.56 13.83 -10.67
N GLN A 264 32.39 13.79 -11.99
CA GLN A 264 33.44 14.01 -12.99
C GLN A 264 33.19 15.23 -13.89
N GLY A 265 32.26 16.11 -13.51
CA GLY A 265 32.04 17.40 -14.16
C GLY A 265 31.05 17.41 -15.31
N GLU A 266 30.27 16.36 -15.48
CA GLU A 266 29.12 16.37 -16.39
C GLU A 266 27.83 16.18 -15.56
N ASP A 267 27.20 17.29 -15.17
CA ASP A 267 25.87 17.28 -14.59
C ASP A 267 24.85 16.99 -15.69
N THR A 268 24.05 15.98 -15.51
CA THR A 268 22.92 15.71 -16.40
C THR A 268 21.64 16.15 -15.71
N SER A 269 20.92 17.12 -16.27
CA SER A 269 19.59 17.53 -15.83
C SER A 269 18.55 17.01 -16.81
N ASN A 270 17.50 16.44 -16.28
CA ASN A 270 16.36 15.95 -17.04
C ASN A 270 15.08 16.52 -16.44
N VAL A 271 14.43 17.41 -17.15
CA VAL A 271 13.15 18.00 -16.74
C VAL A 271 12.02 17.26 -17.43
N SER A 272 11.11 16.72 -16.65
CA SER A 272 9.86 16.15 -17.13
C SER A 272 8.67 16.94 -16.60
N SER A 273 7.75 17.28 -17.47
CA SER A 273 6.51 17.93 -17.05
C SER A 273 5.34 17.45 -17.87
N TYR A 274 4.19 17.34 -17.26
CA TYR A 274 2.95 17.05 -17.95
C TYR A 274 1.78 17.82 -17.35
N SER A 275 0.75 18.01 -18.15
CA SER A 275 -0.56 18.42 -17.66
C SER A 275 -1.64 17.55 -18.31
N ASP A 276 -2.62 17.19 -17.52
CA ASP A 276 -3.74 16.38 -17.96
C ASP A 276 -5.07 16.98 -17.51
N ASN A 277 -6.09 16.85 -18.36
CA ASN A 277 -7.47 17.14 -18.03
C ASN A 277 -8.26 15.85 -18.17
N VAL A 278 -8.89 15.42 -17.10
CA VAL A 278 -9.79 14.26 -17.07
C VAL A 278 -11.21 14.75 -16.85
N GLU A 279 -12.07 14.41 -17.76
CA GLU A 279 -13.51 14.68 -17.70
C GLU A 279 -14.25 13.36 -17.61
N SER A 280 -15.27 13.27 -16.76
CA SER A 280 -16.14 12.11 -16.73
C SER A 280 -17.57 12.50 -16.40
N ALA A 281 -18.51 11.89 -17.08
CA ALA A 281 -19.93 11.99 -16.79
C ALA A 281 -20.53 10.59 -16.65
N TYR A 282 -21.33 10.42 -15.63
CA TYR A 282 -22.04 9.17 -15.38
C TYR A 282 -23.49 9.46 -15.02
N ALA A 283 -24.41 8.82 -15.73
CA ALA A 283 -25.84 8.89 -15.44
C ALA A 283 -26.40 7.48 -15.25
N ASN A 284 -27.24 7.31 -14.25
CA ASN A 284 -28.01 6.09 -14.06
C ASN A 284 -29.51 6.40 -13.95
N PHE A 285 -30.34 5.46 -14.33
CA PHE A 285 -31.81 5.58 -14.33
C PHE A 285 -32.43 4.25 -13.94
N HIS A 286 -33.54 4.31 -13.22
CA HIS A 286 -34.34 3.15 -12.87
C HIS A 286 -35.78 3.36 -13.37
N PRO A 287 -36.03 3.16 -14.67
CA PRO A 287 -37.36 3.40 -15.24
C PRO A 287 -38.46 2.53 -14.62
N THR A 288 -38.05 1.34 -14.16
CA THR A 288 -38.89 0.45 -13.36
C THR A 288 -38.07 -0.19 -12.25
N PRO A 289 -38.68 -0.77 -11.19
CA PRO A 289 -37.95 -1.50 -10.16
C PRO A 289 -37.13 -2.70 -10.67
N LYS A 290 -37.35 -3.12 -11.91
CA LYS A 290 -36.67 -4.26 -12.53
C LYS A 290 -35.64 -3.86 -13.58
N LEU A 291 -35.66 -2.62 -14.05
CA LEU A 291 -34.82 -2.15 -15.13
C LEU A 291 -33.95 -0.98 -14.67
N ALA A 292 -32.67 -1.12 -14.81
CA ALA A 292 -31.68 -0.07 -14.57
C ALA A 292 -30.92 0.21 -15.86
N TRP A 293 -30.66 1.48 -16.15
CA TRP A 293 -29.83 1.92 -17.28
C TRP A 293 -28.71 2.79 -16.74
N ASN A 294 -27.57 2.73 -17.39
CA ASN A 294 -26.47 3.64 -17.13
C ASN A 294 -25.80 4.09 -18.42
N VAL A 295 -25.29 5.31 -18.40
CA VAL A 295 -24.45 5.87 -19.46
C VAL A 295 -23.24 6.49 -18.78
N ALA A 296 -22.06 6.24 -19.33
CA ALA A 296 -20.81 6.77 -18.84
C ALA A 296 -20.00 7.34 -20.02
N GLU A 297 -19.37 8.45 -19.77
CA GLU A 297 -18.43 9.09 -20.69
C GLU A 297 -17.17 9.46 -19.90
N SER A 298 -16.01 9.34 -20.54
CA SER A 298 -14.74 9.76 -19.97
C SER A 298 -13.80 10.23 -21.06
N TYR A 299 -13.11 11.34 -20.77
CA TYR A 299 -12.10 11.92 -21.64
C TYR A 299 -10.84 12.23 -20.82
N THR A 300 -9.68 11.92 -21.41
CA THR A 300 -8.34 12.19 -20.86
C THR A 300 -7.52 12.85 -21.94
N SER A 301 -7.03 14.06 -21.68
CA SER A 301 -6.28 14.86 -22.66
C SER A 301 -4.82 14.44 -22.79
N ASN A 302 -4.26 13.81 -21.75
CA ASN A 302 -2.89 13.31 -21.72
C ASN A 302 -2.82 11.94 -21.06
N LEU A 303 -3.10 10.92 -21.83
CA LEU A 303 -3.12 9.54 -21.35
C LEU A 303 -1.75 9.08 -20.83
N SER A 304 -0.66 9.52 -21.44
CA SER A 304 0.71 9.18 -21.00
C SER A 304 1.01 9.72 -19.61
N GLY A 305 0.67 10.99 -19.35
CA GLY A 305 0.82 11.61 -18.05
C GLY A 305 -0.04 10.98 -16.98
N TYR A 306 -1.31 10.72 -17.29
CA TYR A 306 -2.24 10.04 -16.39
C TYR A 306 -1.74 8.66 -15.95
N LEU A 307 -1.19 7.89 -16.87
CA LEU A 307 -0.64 6.57 -16.56
C LEU A 307 0.65 6.65 -15.77
N ALA A 308 1.55 7.57 -16.12
CA ALA A 308 2.76 7.79 -15.35
C ALA A 308 2.45 8.15 -13.89
N GLN A 309 1.46 9.00 -13.65
CA GLN A 309 1.01 9.36 -12.31
C GLN A 309 0.45 8.14 -11.54
N ASN A 310 -0.37 7.33 -12.19
CA ASN A 310 -0.93 6.13 -11.57
C ASN A 310 0.12 5.05 -11.29
N LEU A 311 1.11 4.89 -12.17
CA LEU A 311 2.20 3.94 -12.00
C LEU A 311 3.20 4.36 -10.92
N SER A 312 3.41 5.65 -10.77
CA SER A 312 4.34 6.19 -9.78
C SER A 312 3.74 6.34 -8.38
N ASN A 313 2.44 6.05 -8.19
CA ASN A 313 1.72 6.29 -6.93
C ASN A 313 1.96 7.71 -6.35
N GLY A 314 2.09 8.71 -7.23
CA GLY A 314 2.39 10.08 -6.84
C GLY A 314 3.88 10.38 -6.64
N GLY A 315 4.77 9.43 -6.93
CA GLY A 315 6.22 9.66 -7.03
C GLY A 315 6.62 10.21 -8.39
N ALA A 316 7.92 10.44 -8.58
CA ALA A 316 8.45 10.93 -9.85
C ALA A 316 8.16 9.97 -11.01
N PRO A 317 7.81 10.47 -12.18
CA PRO A 317 7.66 9.65 -13.37
C PRO A 317 9.02 9.03 -13.76
N PRO A 318 9.01 7.85 -14.40
CA PRO A 318 10.24 7.22 -14.85
C PRO A 318 11.03 8.14 -15.79
N VAL A 319 12.32 8.28 -15.53
CA VAL A 319 13.23 9.11 -16.31
C VAL A 319 13.26 8.67 -17.77
N GLY A 320 13.15 9.62 -18.70
CA GLY A 320 13.25 9.36 -20.15
C GLY A 320 11.95 9.01 -20.86
N VAL A 321 10.80 9.08 -20.18
CA VAL A 321 9.49 8.93 -20.82
C VAL A 321 8.98 10.29 -21.26
N ASP A 322 8.70 10.47 -22.56
CA ASP A 322 8.05 11.68 -23.06
C ASP A 322 6.57 11.69 -22.65
N LEU A 323 6.29 12.40 -21.57
CA LEU A 323 4.95 12.56 -21.02
C LEU A 323 4.12 13.64 -21.73
N GLY A 324 4.75 14.40 -22.61
CA GLY A 324 4.11 15.46 -23.41
C GLY A 324 3.56 14.98 -24.77
N SER A 325 3.55 13.69 -25.04
CA SER A 325 3.30 13.10 -26.37
C SER A 325 1.89 13.28 -26.94
N GLY A 326 1.01 14.08 -26.34
CA GLY A 326 -0.32 14.37 -26.88
C GLY A 326 -1.27 13.15 -26.94
N ALA A 327 -0.97 12.10 -26.20
CA ALA A 327 -1.83 10.93 -26.10
C ALA A 327 -3.17 11.30 -25.45
N ARG A 328 -4.27 10.96 -26.08
CA ARG A 328 -5.62 11.23 -25.57
C ARG A 328 -6.47 9.98 -25.60
N SER A 329 -7.47 9.93 -24.73
CA SER A 329 -8.42 8.83 -24.71
C SER A 329 -9.82 9.36 -24.50
N PHE A 330 -10.75 8.87 -25.29
CA PHE A 330 -12.19 9.09 -25.15
C PHE A 330 -12.90 7.75 -25.00
N THR A 331 -13.81 7.65 -24.06
CA THR A 331 -14.67 6.47 -23.91
C THR A 331 -16.12 6.88 -23.73
N LEU A 332 -17.02 6.19 -24.41
CA LEU A 332 -18.46 6.35 -24.25
C LEU A 332 -19.08 4.97 -24.09
N GLY A 333 -19.75 4.75 -22.98
CA GLY A 333 -20.35 3.47 -22.68
C GLY A 333 -21.78 3.59 -22.17
N GLY A 334 -22.53 2.53 -22.38
CA GLY A 334 -23.89 2.41 -21.85
C GLY A 334 -24.20 0.96 -21.46
N GLY A 335 -25.07 0.82 -20.49
CA GLY A 335 -25.48 -0.50 -20.04
C GLY A 335 -26.92 -0.54 -19.56
N ALA A 336 -27.48 -1.74 -19.59
CA ALA A 336 -28.79 -2.02 -19.05
C ALA A 336 -28.76 -3.27 -18.18
N GLY A 337 -29.38 -3.20 -17.00
CA GLY A 337 -29.56 -4.32 -16.10
C GLY A 337 -31.05 -4.64 -15.94
N TYR A 338 -31.41 -5.90 -16.00
CA TYR A 338 -32.78 -6.35 -15.81
C TYR A 338 -32.89 -7.46 -14.76
N THR A 339 -33.78 -7.24 -13.80
CA THR A 339 -34.10 -8.23 -12.77
C THR A 339 -35.21 -9.13 -13.23
N PHE A 340 -34.86 -10.32 -13.78
CA PHE A 340 -35.81 -11.31 -14.26
C PHE A 340 -36.64 -11.90 -13.12
N THR A 341 -35.94 -12.24 -12.03
CA THR A 341 -36.54 -12.73 -10.79
C THR A 341 -35.78 -12.14 -9.61
N PRO A 342 -36.28 -12.24 -8.36
CA PRO A 342 -35.52 -11.81 -7.16
C PRO A 342 -34.14 -12.47 -7.01
N TYR A 343 -33.86 -13.50 -7.78
CA TYR A 343 -32.64 -14.29 -7.72
C TYR A 343 -31.80 -14.24 -9.01
N LEU A 344 -32.33 -13.68 -10.08
CA LEU A 344 -31.69 -13.68 -11.40
C LEU A 344 -31.66 -12.25 -11.96
N VAL A 345 -30.48 -11.71 -12.14
CA VAL A 345 -30.22 -10.40 -12.73
C VAL A 345 -29.31 -10.60 -13.93
N GLY A 346 -29.71 -10.05 -15.06
CA GLY A 346 -28.86 -9.95 -16.25
C GLY A 346 -28.50 -8.51 -16.53
N SER A 347 -27.30 -8.27 -17.04
CA SER A 347 -26.89 -6.97 -17.56
C SER A 347 -26.16 -7.12 -18.88
N ALA A 348 -26.27 -6.08 -19.69
CA ALA A 348 -25.50 -5.94 -20.91
C ALA A 348 -24.94 -4.52 -20.98
N SER A 349 -23.75 -4.38 -21.51
CA SER A 349 -23.11 -3.08 -21.73
C SER A 349 -22.38 -3.06 -23.06
N ALA A 350 -22.27 -1.87 -23.62
CA ALA A 350 -21.42 -1.59 -24.77
C ALA A 350 -20.63 -0.32 -24.49
N THR A 351 -19.36 -0.32 -24.85
CA THR A 351 -18.46 0.81 -24.68
C THR A 351 -17.67 1.00 -25.97
N TYR A 352 -17.72 2.18 -26.51
CA TYR A 352 -16.84 2.65 -27.57
C TYR A 352 -15.65 3.37 -26.96
N TYR A 353 -14.45 3.16 -27.48
CA TYR A 353 -13.24 3.90 -27.12
C TYR A 353 -12.51 4.40 -28.37
N ASP A 354 -11.89 5.57 -28.25
CA ASP A 354 -11.02 6.18 -29.24
C ASP A 354 -9.78 6.73 -28.51
N GLN A 355 -8.63 6.26 -28.92
CA GLN A 355 -7.35 6.60 -28.30
C GLN A 355 -6.36 7.03 -29.34
N PHE A 356 -5.61 8.07 -29.03
CA PHE A 356 -4.51 8.52 -29.83
C PHE A 356 -3.21 8.44 -29.01
N TYR A 357 -2.22 7.73 -29.53
CA TYR A 357 -0.97 7.49 -28.84
C TYR A 357 0.18 7.31 -29.84
N PHE A 358 1.32 7.97 -29.63
CA PHE A 358 2.48 7.96 -30.53
C PHE A 358 2.16 8.24 -32.02
N GLY A 359 1.25 9.18 -32.28
CA GLY A 359 0.84 9.51 -33.64
C GLY A 359 -0.09 8.52 -34.31
N GLN A 360 -0.61 7.54 -33.58
CA GLN A 360 -1.49 6.47 -34.06
C GLN A 360 -2.85 6.54 -33.38
N SER A 361 -3.91 6.29 -34.11
CA SER A 361 -5.26 6.15 -33.58
C SER A 361 -5.62 4.67 -33.38
N TYR A 362 -6.27 4.40 -32.26
CA TYR A 362 -6.82 3.11 -31.87
C TYR A 362 -8.26 3.32 -31.46
N SER A 363 -9.18 2.67 -32.16
CA SER A 363 -10.58 2.72 -31.78
C SER A 363 -11.17 1.31 -31.68
N GLY A 364 -12.22 1.14 -30.91
CA GLY A 364 -12.87 -0.15 -30.81
C GLY A 364 -14.16 -0.10 -30.02
N GLU A 365 -14.85 -1.21 -30.08
CA GLU A 365 -16.10 -1.43 -29.36
C GLU A 365 -15.96 -2.65 -28.44
N TYR A 366 -16.29 -2.45 -27.18
CA TYR A 366 -16.33 -3.51 -26.18
C TYR A 366 -17.77 -3.79 -25.79
N MET A 367 -18.22 -5.02 -25.98
CA MET A 367 -19.54 -5.45 -25.57
C MET A 367 -19.45 -6.52 -24.50
N SER A 368 -20.26 -6.42 -23.46
CA SER A 368 -20.30 -7.42 -22.40
C SER A 368 -21.72 -7.79 -22.00
N GLY A 369 -21.91 -9.04 -21.63
CA GLY A 369 -23.13 -9.54 -21.02
C GLY A 369 -22.82 -10.29 -19.74
N THR A 370 -23.58 -10.03 -18.69
CA THR A 370 -23.41 -10.68 -17.40
C THR A 370 -24.72 -11.26 -16.90
N LEU A 371 -24.70 -12.48 -16.43
CA LEU A 371 -25.83 -13.14 -15.80
C LEU A 371 -25.45 -13.52 -14.36
N ASN A 372 -26.16 -12.93 -13.42
CA ASN A 372 -26.00 -13.19 -11.99
C ASN A 372 -27.20 -13.96 -11.46
N TRP A 373 -26.94 -15.13 -10.89
CA TRP A 373 -27.93 -15.89 -10.17
C TRP A 373 -27.55 -16.01 -8.70
N ASN A 374 -28.42 -15.52 -7.83
CA ASN A 374 -28.19 -15.48 -6.39
C ASN A 374 -29.44 -15.99 -5.65
N LYS A 375 -29.46 -17.26 -5.31
CA LYS A 375 -30.56 -17.90 -4.58
C LYS A 375 -30.25 -17.86 -3.08
N ARG A 376 -30.61 -16.77 -2.42
CA ARG A 376 -30.29 -16.47 -1.01
C ARG A 376 -28.76 -16.33 -0.81
N ILE A 377 -28.34 -16.06 0.41
CA ILE A 377 -26.91 -15.98 0.81
C ILE A 377 -26.15 -17.32 0.64
N LEU A 378 -26.86 -18.40 0.26
CA LEU A 378 -26.31 -19.75 0.24
C LEU A 378 -25.74 -20.19 -1.11
N ASP A 379 -26.22 -19.61 -2.21
CA ASP A 379 -25.81 -19.98 -3.56
C ASP A 379 -25.72 -18.71 -4.43
N MET A 380 -24.60 -18.51 -5.05
CA MET A 380 -24.36 -17.42 -6.01
C MET A 380 -23.61 -17.96 -7.22
N PHE A 381 -24.07 -17.62 -8.39
CA PHE A 381 -23.40 -17.89 -9.65
C PHE A 381 -23.40 -16.62 -10.49
N THR A 382 -22.23 -16.23 -10.97
CA THR A 382 -22.05 -15.11 -11.90
C THR A 382 -21.37 -15.64 -13.14
N PHE A 383 -21.90 -15.32 -14.28
CA PHE A 383 -21.30 -15.61 -15.58
C PHE A 383 -21.28 -14.33 -16.40
N SER A 384 -20.14 -14.04 -17.03
CA SER A 384 -19.95 -12.88 -17.89
C SER A 384 -19.24 -13.30 -19.17
N VAL A 385 -19.69 -12.78 -20.28
CA VAL A 385 -19.01 -12.90 -21.58
C VAL A 385 -18.85 -11.51 -22.15
N SER A 386 -17.72 -11.25 -22.74
CA SER A 386 -17.38 -9.99 -23.38
C SER A 386 -16.75 -10.24 -24.73
N VAL A 387 -17.05 -9.39 -25.67
CA VAL A 387 -16.46 -9.35 -27.01
C VAL A 387 -15.87 -7.98 -27.22
N LEU A 388 -14.66 -7.92 -27.70
CA LEU A 388 -13.95 -6.69 -28.06
C LEU A 388 -13.65 -6.74 -29.55
N ASP A 389 -14.15 -5.77 -30.31
CA ASP A 389 -13.76 -5.51 -31.69
C ASP A 389 -12.85 -4.26 -31.67
N SER A 390 -11.61 -4.39 -32.13
CA SER A 390 -10.64 -3.30 -32.10
C SER A 390 -10.02 -3.10 -33.48
N SER A 391 -9.78 -1.83 -33.81
CA SER A 391 -9.10 -1.43 -35.04
C SER A 391 -7.99 -0.41 -34.72
N SER A 392 -6.92 -0.45 -35.50
CA SER A 392 -5.84 0.54 -35.40
C SER A 392 -5.41 1.02 -36.77
N ASP A 393 -4.78 2.20 -36.85
CA ASP A 393 -4.20 2.75 -38.07
C ASP A 393 -3.11 1.83 -38.66
N LEU A 394 -2.56 0.91 -37.88
CA LEU A 394 -1.62 -0.11 -38.34
C LEU A 394 -2.28 -1.26 -39.08
N GLY A 395 -3.61 -1.26 -39.20
CA GLY A 395 -4.37 -2.26 -39.94
C GLY A 395 -4.57 -3.59 -39.20
N ASN A 396 -4.25 -3.66 -37.94
CA ASN A 396 -4.49 -4.83 -37.09
C ASN A 396 -5.93 -4.75 -36.54
N ASN A 397 -6.85 -5.42 -37.22
CA ASN A 397 -8.21 -5.60 -36.72
C ASN A 397 -8.26 -6.94 -36.00
N GLU A 398 -8.46 -6.93 -34.69
CA GLU A 398 -8.52 -8.14 -33.89
C GLU A 398 -9.84 -8.24 -33.14
N LEU A 399 -10.39 -9.45 -33.13
CA LEU A 399 -11.57 -9.79 -32.35
C LEU A 399 -11.11 -10.47 -31.05
N GLY A 400 -11.35 -9.81 -29.93
CA GLY A 400 -11.04 -10.31 -28.59
C GLY A 400 -12.26 -10.92 -27.92
N PHE A 401 -12.03 -11.93 -27.09
CA PHE A 401 -13.05 -12.56 -26.26
C PHE A 401 -12.61 -12.62 -24.82
N ALA A 402 -13.52 -12.35 -23.89
CA ALA A 402 -13.29 -12.61 -22.48
C ALA A 402 -14.49 -13.29 -21.85
N GLY A 403 -14.23 -14.21 -20.94
CA GLY A 403 -15.23 -14.91 -20.17
C GLY A 403 -14.85 -14.98 -18.69
N TYR A 404 -15.85 -14.84 -17.85
CA TYR A 404 -15.69 -14.92 -16.41
C TYR A 404 -16.82 -15.74 -15.81
N ALA A 405 -16.48 -16.66 -14.90
CA ALA A 405 -17.43 -17.43 -14.14
C ALA A 405 -17.03 -17.44 -12.66
N ASN A 406 -17.97 -17.14 -11.81
CA ASN A 406 -17.77 -17.23 -10.36
C ASN A 406 -18.92 -18.02 -9.75
N TYR A 407 -18.56 -18.94 -8.88
CA TYR A 407 -19.49 -19.79 -8.17
C TYR A 407 -19.20 -19.77 -6.68
N PHE A 408 -20.23 -19.57 -5.89
CA PHE A 408 -20.18 -19.65 -4.44
C PHE A 408 -21.36 -20.48 -3.93
N ARG A 409 -21.09 -21.43 -3.04
CA ARG A 409 -22.14 -22.21 -2.40
C ARG A 409 -21.80 -22.59 -0.98
N ARG A 410 -22.82 -22.55 -0.14
CA ARG A 410 -22.73 -23.00 1.23
C ARG A 410 -23.57 -24.26 1.46
N PHE A 411 -22.94 -25.36 1.82
CA PHE A 411 -23.54 -26.65 2.18
C PHE A 411 -23.47 -26.85 3.70
N GLY A 412 -24.40 -26.27 4.43
CA GLY A 412 -24.38 -26.36 5.87
C GLY A 412 -23.11 -25.76 6.49
N ARG A 413 -22.16 -26.61 6.87
CA ARG A 413 -20.86 -26.21 7.45
C ARG A 413 -19.75 -26.03 6.43
N LEU A 414 -19.97 -26.46 5.21
CA LEU A 414 -19.03 -26.34 4.09
C LEU A 414 -19.39 -25.11 3.25
N THR A 415 -18.42 -24.27 2.98
CA THR A 415 -18.51 -23.17 2.03
C THR A 415 -17.48 -23.40 0.93
N THR A 416 -17.91 -23.33 -0.31
CA THR A 416 -17.05 -23.50 -1.48
C THR A 416 -17.18 -22.28 -2.37
N SER A 417 -16.07 -21.83 -2.93
CA SER A 417 -16.06 -20.85 -4.01
C SER A 417 -15.12 -21.30 -5.11
N ALA A 418 -15.45 -21.01 -6.35
CA ALA A 418 -14.63 -21.25 -7.50
C ALA A 418 -14.79 -20.09 -8.47
N GLN A 419 -13.69 -19.68 -9.06
CA GLN A 419 -13.64 -18.61 -10.04
C GLN A 419 -12.80 -19.06 -11.22
N PHE A 420 -13.25 -18.73 -12.41
CA PHE A 420 -12.51 -18.91 -13.65
C PHE A 420 -12.63 -17.67 -14.51
N SER A 421 -11.54 -17.21 -15.09
CA SER A 421 -11.53 -16.18 -16.10
C SER A 421 -10.68 -16.60 -17.30
N TYR A 422 -11.10 -16.21 -18.46
CA TYR A 422 -10.41 -16.43 -19.72
C TYR A 422 -10.49 -15.16 -20.55
N ALA A 423 -9.39 -14.79 -21.18
CA ALA A 423 -9.36 -13.72 -22.16
C ALA A 423 -8.43 -14.11 -23.31
N GLN A 424 -8.83 -13.80 -24.52
CA GLN A 424 -8.06 -13.99 -25.72
C GLN A 424 -8.15 -12.74 -26.57
N ASN A 425 -7.01 -12.26 -27.05
CA ASN A 425 -6.92 -11.06 -27.90
C ASN A 425 -7.64 -9.85 -27.29
N VAL A 426 -7.57 -9.70 -25.98
CA VAL A 426 -8.11 -8.51 -25.30
C VAL A 426 -7.04 -7.44 -25.29
N GLN A 427 -7.24 -6.41 -26.08
CA GLN A 427 -6.38 -5.25 -26.12
C GLN A 427 -6.55 -4.44 -24.83
N THR A 428 -5.48 -4.25 -24.11
CA THR A 428 -5.48 -3.38 -22.95
C THR A 428 -5.20 -1.94 -23.36
N PHE A 429 -5.59 -1.00 -22.54
CA PHE A 429 -5.71 0.44 -22.74
C PHE A 429 -4.54 1.17 -23.42
N LEU A 430 -3.37 0.57 -23.57
CA LEU A 430 -2.15 1.22 -24.07
C LEU A 430 -1.30 0.36 -24.97
N ILE A 431 -1.74 -0.85 -25.27
CA ILE A 431 -0.83 -1.82 -25.80
C ILE A 431 -1.47 -2.45 -27.01
N THR A 432 -0.73 -2.41 -28.08
CA THR A 432 -1.10 -2.98 -29.39
C THR A 432 -1.12 -4.49 -29.42
N TYR A 433 -0.74 -5.16 -28.33
CA TYR A 433 -0.66 -6.61 -28.27
C TYR A 433 -1.44 -7.18 -27.13
N THR A 434 -2.19 -8.21 -27.44
CA THR A 434 -3.09 -8.87 -26.56
C THR A 434 -2.45 -10.08 -25.97
N THR A 435 -2.53 -10.18 -24.68
CA THR A 435 -2.22 -11.42 -24.00
C THR A 435 -3.47 -12.26 -23.88
N SER A 436 -3.39 -13.50 -24.40
CA SER A 436 -4.35 -14.51 -23.97
C SER A 436 -3.98 -14.92 -22.55
N TYR A 437 -4.94 -14.87 -21.65
CA TYR A 437 -4.72 -15.36 -20.30
C TYR A 437 -5.92 -16.17 -19.80
N TYR A 438 -5.64 -17.10 -18.92
CA TYR A 438 -6.68 -17.69 -18.08
C TYR A 438 -6.24 -17.67 -16.63
N SER A 439 -7.19 -17.51 -15.75
CA SER A 439 -6.96 -17.65 -14.32
C SER A 439 -8.06 -18.47 -13.69
N TYR A 440 -7.69 -19.18 -12.64
CA TYR A 440 -8.60 -20.00 -11.88
C TYR A 440 -8.29 -19.91 -10.41
N SER A 441 -9.31 -19.98 -9.59
CA SER A 441 -9.15 -20.09 -8.15
C SER A 441 -10.28 -20.92 -7.53
N GLY A 442 -9.96 -21.58 -6.43
CA GLY A 442 -10.92 -22.33 -5.65
C GLY A 442 -10.62 -22.23 -4.17
N ASN A 443 -11.66 -22.11 -3.38
CA ASN A 443 -11.56 -22.06 -1.94
C ASN A 443 -12.63 -22.96 -1.31
N VAL A 444 -12.21 -23.70 -0.30
CA VAL A 444 -13.07 -24.56 0.52
C VAL A 444 -12.87 -24.16 1.96
N ALA A 445 -13.95 -23.81 2.65
CA ALA A 445 -13.95 -23.55 4.08
C ALA A 445 -14.92 -24.48 4.78
N TYR A 446 -14.42 -25.28 5.68
CA TYR A 446 -15.21 -26.22 6.47
C TYR A 446 -15.23 -25.82 7.94
N ARG A 447 -16.41 -25.55 8.47
CA ARG A 447 -16.62 -25.15 9.86
C ARG A 447 -17.01 -26.36 10.69
N LEU A 448 -16.04 -26.96 11.38
CA LEU A 448 -16.28 -28.12 12.24
C LEU A 448 -17.13 -27.75 13.46
N SER A 449 -16.85 -26.60 14.09
CA SER A 449 -17.59 -26.06 15.22
C SER A 449 -17.67 -24.53 15.17
N GLN A 450 -18.24 -23.88 16.20
CA GLN A 450 -18.23 -22.42 16.29
C GLN A 450 -16.81 -21.80 16.32
N HIS A 451 -15.85 -22.56 16.83
CA HIS A 451 -14.47 -22.09 17.03
C HIS A 451 -13.43 -22.95 16.30
N THR A 452 -13.86 -23.86 15.44
CA THR A 452 -12.97 -24.74 14.68
C THR A 452 -13.31 -24.66 13.22
N SER A 453 -12.32 -24.28 12.41
CA SER A 453 -12.47 -24.18 10.96
C SER A 453 -11.21 -24.69 10.25
N TRP A 454 -11.42 -25.24 9.11
CA TRP A 454 -10.38 -25.54 8.13
C TRP A 454 -10.70 -24.82 6.83
N THR A 455 -9.70 -24.15 6.26
CA THR A 455 -9.79 -23.50 4.95
C THR A 455 -8.64 -23.99 4.09
N ALA A 456 -8.92 -24.26 2.84
CA ALA A 456 -7.90 -24.55 1.85
C ALA A 456 -8.31 -23.93 0.51
N GLY A 457 -7.34 -23.53 -0.26
CA GLY A 457 -7.59 -22.95 -1.57
C GLY A 457 -6.39 -23.03 -2.47
N PHE A 458 -6.66 -22.79 -3.72
CA PHE A 458 -5.67 -22.69 -4.77
C PHE A 458 -6.04 -21.55 -5.72
N ALA A 459 -5.05 -20.95 -6.33
CA ALA A 459 -5.21 -20.01 -7.42
C ALA A 459 -4.08 -20.19 -8.42
N GLY A 460 -4.38 -19.98 -9.68
CA GLY A 460 -3.39 -20.03 -10.73
C GLY A 460 -3.76 -19.10 -11.87
N SER A 461 -2.75 -18.65 -12.60
CA SER A 461 -2.90 -17.87 -13.81
C SER A 461 -1.85 -18.24 -14.83
N HIS A 462 -2.22 -18.15 -16.09
CA HIS A 462 -1.33 -18.33 -17.22
C HIS A 462 -1.61 -17.25 -18.25
N SER A 463 -0.57 -16.57 -18.70
CA SER A 463 -0.67 -15.60 -19.78
C SER A 463 0.50 -15.77 -20.74
N GLY A 464 0.26 -15.58 -22.04
CA GLY A 464 1.25 -15.62 -23.10
C GLY A 464 1.24 -14.33 -23.90
N LEU A 465 2.39 -13.92 -24.40
CA LEU A 465 2.49 -12.84 -25.39
C LEU A 465 2.24 -13.45 -26.77
N SER A 466 1.39 -12.83 -27.59
CA SER A 466 0.99 -13.35 -28.91
C SER A 466 2.18 -13.45 -29.89
N ASP A 467 3.20 -12.61 -29.72
CA ASP A 467 4.34 -12.52 -30.63
C ASP A 467 5.61 -13.28 -30.16
N SER A 468 5.58 -13.83 -28.98
CA SER A 468 6.70 -14.58 -28.42
C SER A 468 6.21 -15.89 -27.79
N PRO A 469 6.00 -16.95 -28.57
CA PRO A 469 5.39 -18.20 -28.08
C PRO A 469 6.19 -18.93 -26.99
N GLY A 470 7.38 -18.45 -26.65
CA GLY A 470 8.20 -19.00 -25.55
C GLY A 470 8.08 -18.25 -24.23
N ASP A 471 7.47 -17.08 -24.22
CA ASP A 471 7.47 -16.15 -23.08
C ASP A 471 6.09 -16.10 -22.40
N SER A 472 5.74 -17.16 -21.72
CA SER A 472 4.49 -17.22 -20.96
C SER A 472 4.73 -16.92 -19.48
N ASN A 473 3.83 -16.14 -18.87
CA ASN A 473 3.77 -15.98 -17.43
C ASN A 473 2.89 -17.08 -16.84
N HIS A 474 3.41 -17.73 -15.82
CA HIS A 474 2.68 -18.76 -15.09
C HIS A 474 2.78 -18.49 -13.60
N SER A 475 1.67 -18.60 -12.90
CA SER A 475 1.67 -18.51 -11.44
C SER A 475 0.69 -19.50 -10.84
N GLU A 476 1.10 -20.13 -9.75
CA GLU A 476 0.26 -21.00 -8.94
C GLU A 476 0.47 -20.71 -7.46
N SER A 477 -0.59 -20.78 -6.71
CA SER A 477 -0.55 -20.66 -5.25
C SER A 477 -1.52 -21.63 -4.60
N TYR A 478 -1.10 -22.17 -3.47
CA TYR A 478 -1.87 -23.09 -2.64
C TYR A 478 -1.77 -22.66 -1.19
N PHE A 479 -2.88 -22.71 -0.49
CA PHE A 479 -2.87 -22.44 0.93
C PHE A 479 -3.79 -23.41 1.69
N SER A 480 -3.44 -23.67 2.93
CA SER A 480 -4.27 -24.38 3.87
C SER A 480 -4.11 -23.78 5.25
N SER A 481 -5.20 -23.58 5.95
CA SER A 481 -5.17 -23.12 7.34
C SER A 481 -6.18 -23.89 8.20
N PHE A 482 -5.76 -24.21 9.39
CA PHE A 482 -6.55 -24.89 10.39
C PHE A 482 -6.58 -24.08 11.68
N THR A 483 -7.77 -23.79 12.17
CA THR A 483 -7.97 -22.95 13.37
C THR A 483 -8.80 -23.69 14.41
N LEU A 484 -8.25 -23.77 15.60
CA LEU A 484 -8.90 -24.22 16.83
C LEU A 484 -8.96 -23.06 17.85
N PRO A 485 -9.71 -23.15 18.94
CA PRO A 485 -9.79 -22.07 19.94
C PRO A 485 -8.46 -21.62 20.53
N ARG A 486 -7.47 -22.48 20.52
CA ARG A 486 -6.14 -22.21 21.12
C ARG A 486 -4.97 -22.61 20.24
N PHE A 487 -5.25 -22.99 19.01
CA PHE A 487 -4.25 -23.45 18.07
C PHE A 487 -4.63 -23.01 16.67
N SER A 488 -3.70 -22.47 15.91
CA SER A 488 -3.83 -22.29 14.47
C SER A 488 -2.56 -22.75 13.77
N ALA A 489 -2.74 -23.35 12.61
CA ALA A 489 -1.65 -23.71 11.73
C ALA A 489 -2.01 -23.31 10.30
N SER A 490 -1.03 -22.82 9.55
CA SER A 490 -1.18 -22.48 8.15
C SER A 490 0.02 -22.95 7.35
N ALA A 491 -0.22 -23.28 6.09
CA ALA A 491 0.80 -23.60 5.11
C ALA A 491 0.45 -22.90 3.81
N THR A 492 1.47 -22.38 3.13
CA THR A 492 1.35 -21.72 1.83
C THR A 492 2.45 -22.20 0.90
N PHE A 493 2.13 -22.34 -0.36
CA PHE A 493 3.07 -22.56 -1.44
C PHE A 493 2.67 -21.67 -2.61
N SER A 494 3.63 -21.02 -3.24
CA SER A 494 3.42 -20.29 -4.48
C SER A 494 4.60 -20.47 -5.41
N GLN A 495 4.32 -20.52 -6.70
CA GLN A 495 5.30 -20.57 -7.76
C GLN A 495 4.90 -19.59 -8.85
N ALA A 496 5.86 -18.86 -9.36
CA ALA A 496 5.66 -17.97 -10.50
C ALA A 496 6.86 -18.04 -11.44
N SER A 497 6.58 -17.96 -12.72
CA SER A 497 7.60 -17.88 -13.77
C SER A 497 7.13 -16.94 -14.87
N GLY A 498 8.02 -16.23 -15.52
CA GLY A 498 7.68 -15.36 -16.64
C GLY A 498 8.56 -14.14 -16.78
N ILE A 499 7.98 -13.10 -17.35
CA ILE A 499 8.64 -11.84 -17.66
C ILE A 499 8.36 -10.83 -16.57
N SER A 500 9.41 -10.25 -16.00
CA SER A 500 9.34 -9.11 -15.09
C SER A 500 9.98 -7.89 -15.73
N LEU A 501 9.29 -6.75 -15.70
CA LEU A 501 9.88 -5.46 -16.05
C LEU A 501 10.54 -4.87 -14.79
N LEU A 502 11.84 -4.59 -14.88
CA LEU A 502 12.52 -3.75 -13.89
C LEU A 502 12.07 -2.30 -14.09
N GLY A 503 11.25 -1.86 -13.21
CA GLY A 503 10.81 -0.48 -13.15
C GLY A 503 9.44 -0.39 -12.51
N ALA A 504 9.33 0.43 -11.49
CA ALA A 504 8.10 0.82 -10.81
C ALA A 504 7.23 -0.30 -10.24
N GLY A 505 7.50 -0.66 -8.99
CA GLY A 505 6.44 -1.05 -8.06
C GLY A 505 5.62 -2.30 -8.38
N GLY A 506 6.22 -3.38 -8.90
CA GLY A 506 5.56 -4.69 -8.91
C GLY A 506 4.41 -4.85 -9.90
N LEU A 507 4.22 -3.95 -10.84
CA LEU A 507 3.29 -4.11 -11.95
C LEU A 507 3.94 -4.94 -13.05
N ILE A 508 3.45 -6.14 -13.25
CA ILE A 508 3.75 -6.97 -14.44
C ILE A 508 3.01 -6.32 -15.61
N THR A 509 3.71 -5.56 -16.42
CA THR A 509 3.18 -5.13 -17.71
C THR A 509 3.57 -6.16 -18.77
N PRO A 510 2.61 -6.70 -19.54
CA PRO A 510 2.88 -7.79 -20.46
C PRO A 510 3.61 -7.38 -21.76
N THR A 511 4.01 -6.12 -21.93
CA THR A 511 4.66 -5.67 -23.16
C THR A 511 5.90 -4.84 -22.90
N PRO A 512 6.96 -5.01 -23.71
CA PRO A 512 8.11 -4.12 -23.66
C PRO A 512 7.68 -2.72 -24.08
N ILE A 513 7.76 -1.78 -23.15
CA ILE A 513 7.63 -0.36 -23.48
C ILE A 513 8.85 0.01 -24.33
N PRO A 514 8.66 0.58 -25.53
CA PRO A 514 9.80 0.99 -26.35
C PRO A 514 10.71 1.95 -25.57
N GLY A 515 11.97 1.56 -25.40
CA GLY A 515 12.96 2.30 -24.61
C GLY A 515 13.30 1.69 -23.25
N LEU A 516 12.53 0.77 -22.73
CA LEU A 516 12.89 -0.04 -21.56
C LEU A 516 13.64 -1.30 -22.00
N THR A 517 14.95 -1.30 -21.85
CA THR A 517 15.83 -2.35 -22.37
C THR A 517 15.99 -3.57 -21.45
N ASN A 518 15.35 -3.57 -20.26
CA ASN A 518 15.61 -4.60 -19.25
C ASN A 518 14.35 -5.40 -18.92
N VAL A 519 13.98 -6.30 -19.85
CA VAL A 519 13.04 -7.38 -19.57
C VAL A 519 13.82 -8.48 -18.85
N ILE A 520 13.41 -8.83 -17.64
CA ILE A 520 14.04 -9.92 -16.89
C ILE A 520 13.06 -11.09 -16.85
N LEU A 521 13.52 -12.23 -17.37
CA LEU A 521 12.87 -13.50 -17.14
C LEU A 521 13.18 -13.98 -15.72
N PHE A 522 12.17 -14.38 -14.98
CA PHE A 522 12.33 -14.89 -13.63
C PHE A 522 11.60 -16.21 -13.43
N ASN A 523 12.12 -17.03 -12.54
CA ASN A 523 11.44 -18.19 -12.00
C ASN A 523 11.58 -18.17 -10.48
N GLY A 524 10.49 -18.34 -9.76
CA GLY A 524 10.52 -18.27 -8.32
C GLY A 524 9.48 -19.17 -7.66
N SER A 525 9.84 -19.69 -6.49
CA SER A 525 8.95 -20.43 -5.63
C SER A 525 9.06 -19.93 -4.18
N THR A 526 7.93 -19.85 -3.50
CA THR A 526 7.88 -19.49 -2.09
C THR A 526 7.03 -20.51 -1.35
N TYR A 527 7.53 -21.01 -0.25
CA TYR A 527 6.77 -21.84 0.65
C TYR A 527 6.94 -21.37 2.08
N GLY A 528 5.85 -21.46 2.82
CA GLY A 528 5.83 -20.99 4.19
C GLY A 528 4.82 -21.73 5.02
N GLY A 529 4.98 -21.61 6.32
CA GLY A 529 4.05 -22.14 7.28
C GLY A 529 4.11 -21.40 8.61
N GLY A 530 3.00 -21.38 9.30
CA GLY A 530 2.90 -20.73 10.60
C GLY A 530 2.11 -21.57 11.57
N VAL A 531 2.52 -21.55 12.82
CA VAL A 531 1.83 -22.18 13.93
C VAL A 531 1.68 -21.16 15.05
N SER A 532 0.46 -21.04 15.57
CA SER A 532 0.19 -20.23 16.76
C SER A 532 -0.57 -21.04 17.79
N VAL A 533 -0.11 -21.02 19.03
CA VAL A 533 -0.68 -21.76 20.15
C VAL A 533 -0.90 -20.83 21.32
N THR A 534 -2.09 -20.91 21.92
CA THR A 534 -2.45 -20.17 23.14
C THR A 534 -2.83 -21.19 24.23
N PRO A 535 -1.83 -21.87 24.85
CA PRO A 535 -2.10 -22.97 25.79
C PRO A 535 -2.99 -22.54 26.95
N PHE A 536 -2.78 -21.31 27.43
CA PHE A 536 -3.61 -20.66 28.44
C PHE A 536 -3.98 -19.25 27.98
N LYS A 537 -5.00 -18.63 28.56
CA LYS A 537 -5.48 -17.29 28.20
C LYS A 537 -4.41 -16.18 28.22
N ARG A 538 -3.24 -16.44 28.83
CA ARG A 538 -2.19 -15.44 29.03
C ARG A 538 -0.88 -15.76 28.30
N LEU A 539 -0.76 -16.94 27.71
CA LEU A 539 0.43 -17.36 27.00
C LEU A 539 0.10 -17.55 25.52
N SER A 540 0.79 -16.85 24.66
CA SER A 540 0.78 -17.07 23.21
C SER A 540 2.19 -17.43 22.74
N ILE A 541 2.27 -18.43 21.87
CA ILE A 541 3.49 -18.88 21.22
C ILE A 541 3.16 -18.92 19.73
N ALA A 542 3.98 -18.28 18.91
CA ALA A 542 3.84 -18.31 17.46
C ALA A 542 5.19 -18.60 16.82
N GLY A 543 5.16 -19.36 15.74
CA GLY A 543 6.32 -19.62 14.91
C GLY A 543 5.92 -19.54 13.43
N ASN A 544 6.72 -18.87 12.64
CA ASN A 544 6.55 -18.73 11.21
C ASN A 544 7.86 -19.10 10.51
N PHE A 545 7.73 -19.86 9.45
CA PHE A 545 8.81 -20.22 8.55
C PHE A 545 8.41 -19.81 7.14
N SER A 546 9.34 -19.20 6.40
CA SER A 546 9.20 -18.95 4.97
C SER A 546 10.53 -19.15 4.26
N ARG A 547 10.48 -19.70 3.06
CA ARG A 547 11.62 -19.75 2.16
C ARG A 547 11.18 -19.34 0.77
N SER A 548 11.93 -18.44 0.17
CA SER A 548 11.71 -17.93 -1.18
C SER A 548 12.95 -18.18 -2.01
N ILE A 549 12.78 -18.88 -3.13
CA ILE A 549 13.84 -19.17 -4.08
C ILE A 549 13.46 -18.47 -5.37
N SER A 550 14.35 -17.65 -5.92
CA SER A 550 14.12 -16.99 -7.20
C SER A 550 15.37 -17.05 -8.07
N GLU A 551 15.15 -17.25 -9.35
CA GLU A 551 16.18 -17.26 -10.38
C GLU A 551 15.82 -16.23 -11.44
N THR A 552 16.78 -15.40 -11.80
CA THR A 552 16.70 -14.51 -12.95
C THR A 552 17.41 -15.14 -14.13
N LEU A 553 16.70 -15.30 -15.23
CA LEU A 553 17.22 -15.88 -16.48
C LEU A 553 17.69 -14.74 -17.41
N ALA A 554 18.67 -13.97 -16.94
CA ALA A 554 19.37 -12.99 -17.78
C ALA A 554 20.67 -13.61 -18.33
N SER A 555 21.41 -12.85 -19.13
CA SER A 555 22.76 -13.26 -19.62
C SER A 555 23.72 -13.64 -18.48
N VAL A 556 23.46 -13.19 -17.27
CA VAL A 556 24.04 -13.67 -16.00
C VAL A 556 22.90 -14.14 -15.12
N SER A 557 22.76 -15.43 -14.92
CA SER A 557 21.74 -15.98 -14.02
C SER A 557 22.06 -15.62 -12.58
N SER A 558 21.10 -15.02 -11.90
CA SER A 558 21.17 -14.70 -10.48
C SER A 558 20.22 -15.63 -9.73
N HIS A 559 20.75 -16.32 -8.76
CA HIS A 559 19.97 -17.16 -7.85
C HIS A 559 19.93 -16.49 -6.49
N ASN A 560 18.73 -16.32 -5.94
CA ASN A 560 18.49 -15.76 -4.60
C ASN A 560 17.64 -16.76 -3.80
N ASP A 561 18.16 -17.19 -2.66
CA ASP A 561 17.49 -18.08 -1.70
C ASP A 561 17.40 -17.36 -0.35
N VAL A 562 16.19 -17.04 0.06
CA VAL A 562 15.91 -16.34 1.30
C VAL A 562 15.10 -17.24 2.22
N GLU A 563 15.63 -17.52 3.40
CA GLU A 563 14.96 -18.30 4.44
C GLU A 563 14.76 -17.44 5.70
N VAL A 564 13.56 -17.43 6.23
CA VAL A 564 13.20 -16.70 7.47
C VAL A 564 12.50 -17.67 8.42
N LEU A 565 13.04 -17.81 9.60
CA LEU A 565 12.41 -18.49 10.73
C LEU A 565 12.20 -17.49 11.87
N ASN A 566 10.96 -17.26 12.25
CA ASN A 566 10.60 -16.37 13.35
C ASN A 566 9.78 -17.15 14.38
N CYS A 567 10.23 -17.15 15.62
CA CYS A 567 9.52 -17.74 16.76
C CYS A 567 9.37 -16.67 17.85
N GLN A 568 8.16 -16.54 18.37
CA GLN A 568 7.87 -15.57 19.43
C GLN A 568 7.00 -16.19 20.52
N MET A 569 7.25 -15.77 21.74
CA MET A 569 6.47 -16.14 22.90
C MET A 569 6.10 -14.89 23.69
N GLN A 570 4.85 -14.78 24.09
CA GLN A 570 4.34 -13.69 24.92
C GLN A 570 3.52 -14.25 26.07
N TYR A 571 3.80 -13.79 27.27
CA TYR A 571 3.04 -14.13 28.47
C TYR A 571 2.61 -12.89 29.22
N HIS A 572 1.32 -12.74 29.46
CA HIS A 572 0.74 -11.59 30.14
C HIS A 572 0.30 -11.93 31.56
N LEU A 573 0.87 -11.24 32.54
CA LEU A 573 0.47 -11.34 33.94
C LEU A 573 -0.02 -9.97 34.42
N ARG A 574 -1.34 -9.73 34.34
CA ARG A 574 -1.95 -8.42 34.62
C ARG A 574 -1.31 -7.31 33.77
N LYS A 575 -0.59 -6.38 34.39
CA LYS A 575 0.10 -5.26 33.74
C LYS A 575 1.55 -5.60 33.31
N ILE A 576 1.98 -6.83 33.52
CA ILE A 576 3.34 -7.28 33.17
C ILE A 576 3.21 -8.23 31.96
N GLY A 577 4.01 -7.97 30.94
CA GLY A 577 4.23 -8.85 29.80
C GLY A 577 5.64 -9.42 29.85
N LEU A 578 5.78 -10.72 29.61
CA LEU A 578 7.05 -11.35 29.31
C LEU A 578 7.05 -11.69 27.83
N GLN A 579 8.13 -11.36 27.15
CA GLN A 579 8.27 -11.67 25.73
C GLN A 579 9.64 -12.31 25.48
N ALA A 580 9.66 -13.24 24.55
CA ALA A 580 10.89 -13.81 24.02
C ALA A 580 10.70 -14.07 22.52
N GLY A 581 11.74 -13.90 21.75
CA GLY A 581 11.72 -14.14 20.33
C GLY A 581 13.07 -14.64 19.82
N TYR A 582 12.95 -15.33 18.70
CA TYR A 582 14.07 -15.85 17.93
C TYR A 582 13.77 -15.62 16.45
N LEU A 583 14.70 -14.98 15.77
CA LEU A 583 14.66 -14.75 14.34
C LEU A 583 15.93 -15.32 13.71
N ARG A 584 15.78 -16.14 12.70
CA ARG A 584 16.88 -16.54 11.83
C ARG A 584 16.56 -16.11 10.41
N PHE A 585 17.48 -15.40 9.82
CA PHE A 585 17.44 -14.96 8.44
C PHE A 585 18.66 -15.51 7.73
N THR A 586 18.46 -16.12 6.56
CA THR A 586 19.53 -16.59 5.70
C THR A 586 19.25 -16.11 4.29
N GLN A 587 20.23 -15.52 3.64
CA GLN A 587 20.11 -15.09 2.25
C GLN A 587 21.35 -15.50 1.47
N GLY A 588 21.15 -16.25 0.40
CA GLY A 588 22.19 -16.62 -0.56
C GLY A 588 21.94 -15.92 -1.90
N ILE A 589 22.86 -15.05 -2.32
CA ILE A 589 22.82 -14.39 -3.63
C ILE A 589 24.04 -14.81 -4.43
N THR A 590 23.84 -15.47 -5.57
CA THR A 590 24.96 -15.97 -6.40
C THR A 590 25.41 -15.00 -7.47
N ALA A 591 24.67 -13.88 -7.69
CA ALA A 591 24.83 -13.03 -8.86
C ALA A 591 26.08 -12.17 -8.88
N ILE A 592 26.76 -11.83 -7.88
CA ILE A 592 27.92 -10.89 -7.91
C ILE A 592 28.92 -11.27 -6.82
N GLY A 593 29.25 -12.55 -6.70
CA GLY A 593 30.24 -13.00 -5.71
C GLY A 593 29.81 -12.72 -4.26
N GLY A 594 28.53 -12.51 -4.03
CA GLY A 594 27.95 -12.30 -2.71
C GLY A 594 28.02 -13.57 -1.89
N LEU A 595 28.67 -13.51 -0.75
CA LEU A 595 28.66 -14.59 0.23
C LEU A 595 27.26 -14.70 0.85
N PRO A 596 26.78 -15.93 1.14
CA PRO A 596 25.52 -16.10 1.86
C PRO A 596 25.55 -15.33 3.18
N ALA A 597 24.54 -14.50 3.40
CA ALA A 597 24.37 -13.77 4.65
C ALA A 597 23.51 -14.59 5.61
N ASN A 598 24.01 -14.83 6.80
CA ASN A 598 23.30 -15.55 7.85
C ASN A 598 23.23 -14.66 9.10
N THR A 599 22.02 -14.39 9.57
CA THR A 599 21.79 -13.58 10.77
C THR A 599 20.83 -14.31 11.70
N THR A 600 21.19 -14.40 12.96
CA THR A 600 20.37 -14.96 14.01
C THR A 600 20.20 -13.93 15.11
N SER A 601 18.98 -13.55 15.39
CA SER A 601 18.61 -12.61 16.45
C SER A 601 17.79 -13.31 17.53
N PHE A 602 18.05 -13.02 18.76
CA PHE A 602 17.16 -13.43 19.85
C PHE A 602 16.93 -12.25 20.80
N TYR A 603 15.78 -12.22 21.40
CA TYR A 603 15.45 -11.25 22.42
C TYR A 603 14.62 -11.90 23.53
N GLY A 604 14.78 -11.37 24.73
CA GLY A 604 13.96 -11.71 25.87
C GLY A 604 13.75 -10.49 26.74
N GLY A 605 12.51 -10.22 27.14
CA GLY A 605 12.25 -9.00 27.88
C GLY A 605 10.99 -9.04 28.74
N ILE A 606 10.89 -8.04 29.59
CA ILE A 606 9.76 -7.75 30.45
C ILE A 606 9.20 -6.41 30.06
N THR A 607 7.91 -6.34 29.88
CA THR A 607 7.18 -5.09 29.65
C THR A 607 6.21 -4.86 30.79
N ARG A 608 6.03 -3.62 31.19
CA ARG A 608 5.04 -3.25 32.21
C ARG A 608 4.29 -1.98 31.79
N TRP A 609 2.97 -2.07 31.87
CA TRP A 609 2.08 -0.94 31.66
C TRP A 609 1.89 -0.17 32.97
N PHE A 610 2.03 1.15 32.88
CA PHE A 610 1.83 2.12 33.97
C PHE A 610 0.69 3.07 33.60
N ASP A 611 -0.23 3.26 34.51
CA ASP A 611 -1.15 4.40 34.51
C ASP A 611 -0.64 5.34 35.61
N PHE A 612 -0.21 6.52 35.25
CA PHE A 612 0.36 7.47 36.20
C PHE A 612 -0.72 8.33 36.85
N PHE A 613 -1.71 8.79 36.09
CA PHE A 613 -2.87 9.53 36.57
C PHE A 613 -3.96 9.64 35.49
#